data_94deadeb641bc7d1b54db435fe4f5f1b
#
_entry.id   94deadeb641bc7d1b54db435fe4f5f1b
#
_cell.length_a   1.000
_cell.length_b   1.000
_cell.length_c   1.000
_cell.angle_alpha   90.00
_cell.angle_beta   90.00
_cell.angle_gamma   90.00
#
_symmetry.space_group_name_H-M   'P 1'
#
loop_
_entity.id
_entity.type
_entity.pdbx_description
1 polymer ?
#
loop_
_entity_poly.entity_id
_entity_poly.type
_entity_poly.pdbx_seq_one_letter_code
_entity_poly.pdbx_strand_id
1 'polypeptide(L)'
;IFSYYFYDLRRAAKGDTTVNKPLIAVAALVVLASIIVGFMVIGSPSERRAMRFDEQRVSDLSSIQWEILNYWQTKQVLPASLSDLQDEFSGYVAAVDPETGEAYEYSIKGPKVFELCATFARDGAVGDDSREVYEQWSMNDVFEHGAGRTCFERTIDSEKYPPYTKF
;
A
#
# COMPACT_ATOMS: atom_id res chain seq x y z
N ILE A 1 -41.18 6.79 10.03
CA ILE A 1 -40.13 7.71 10.47
C ILE A 1 -40.09 8.98 9.61
N PHE A 2 -40.23 8.91 8.28
CA PHE A 2 -40.27 10.08 7.39
C PHE A 2 -41.47 11.02 7.61
N SER A 3 -42.63 10.49 8.01
CA SER A 3 -43.85 11.29 8.24
C SER A 3 -43.72 12.22 9.46
N TYR A 4 -43.00 11.83 10.48
CA TYR A 4 -42.74 12.66 11.67
C TYR A 4 -41.82 13.86 11.35
N TYR A 5 -40.80 13.66 10.49
CA TYR A 5 -39.87 14.72 10.07
C TYR A 5 -40.60 15.83 9.29
N PHE A 6 -41.53 15.45 8.40
CA PHE A 6 -42.29 16.41 7.61
C PHE A 6 -43.31 17.21 8.44
N TYR A 7 -43.82 16.62 9.55
CA TYR A 7 -44.77 17.28 10.44
C TYR A 7 -44.05 18.33 11.28
N ASP A 8 -42.84 18.05 11.74
CA ASP A 8 -42.03 19.00 12.52
C ASP A 8 -41.51 20.18 11.68
N LEU A 9 -41.13 19.94 10.42
CA LEU A 9 -40.73 21.01 9.51
C LEU A 9 -41.87 21.99 9.19
N ARG A 10 -43.12 21.51 9.11
CA ARG A 10 -44.28 22.37 8.90
C ARG A 10 -44.66 23.17 10.15
N ARG A 11 -44.38 22.65 11.33
CA ARG A 11 -44.59 23.36 12.61
C ARG A 11 -43.52 24.43 12.82
N ALA A 12 -42.29 24.18 12.46
CA ALA A 12 -41.22 25.17 12.50
C ALA A 12 -41.47 26.36 11.58
N ALA A 13 -42.10 26.14 10.41
CA ALA A 13 -42.46 27.20 9.46
C ALA A 13 -43.61 28.12 9.97
N LYS A 14 -44.33 27.72 11.00
CA LYS A 14 -45.49 28.49 11.54
C LYS A 14 -45.15 29.37 12.75
N GLY A 15 -43.88 29.49 13.11
CA GLY A 15 -43.41 30.48 14.12
C GLY A 15 -43.78 30.22 15.58
N ASP A 16 -44.37 29.05 15.89
CA ASP A 16 -44.86 28.70 17.21
C ASP A 16 -44.06 27.56 17.86
N THR A 17 -42.76 27.63 17.69
CA THR A 17 -41.84 26.67 18.33
C THR A 17 -41.24 27.34 19.56
N THR A 18 -41.75 27.03 20.73
CA THR A 18 -40.91 26.99 21.96
C THR A 18 -39.89 25.90 21.77
N VAL A 19 -38.85 26.21 20.96
CA VAL A 19 -37.73 25.31 20.70
C VAL A 19 -37.06 25.07 22.06
N ASN A 20 -37.20 23.86 22.57
CA ASN A 20 -36.54 23.48 23.83
C ASN A 20 -35.02 23.57 23.60
N LYS A 21 -34.46 24.76 23.89
CA LYS A 21 -33.01 25.03 23.76
C LYS A 21 -32.13 23.94 24.36
N PRO A 22 -32.48 23.34 25.55
CA PRO A 22 -31.70 22.22 26.09
C PRO A 22 -31.76 20.95 25.21
N LEU A 23 -32.88 20.67 24.55
CA LEU A 23 -33.01 19.50 23.69
C LEU A 23 -32.11 19.61 22.43
N ILE A 24 -32.04 20.81 21.84
CA ILE A 24 -31.15 21.08 20.70
C ILE A 24 -29.70 20.99 21.16
N ALA A 25 -29.36 21.52 22.33
CA ALA A 25 -27.99 21.44 22.85
C ALA A 25 -27.55 19.96 23.07
N VAL A 26 -28.43 19.13 23.62
CA VAL A 26 -28.17 17.70 23.82
C VAL A 26 -28.01 16.99 22.46
N ALA A 27 -28.90 17.25 21.51
CA ALA A 27 -28.79 16.67 20.18
C ALA A 27 -27.48 17.08 19.47
N ALA A 28 -27.09 18.34 19.56
CA ALA A 28 -25.83 18.83 19.00
C ALA A 28 -24.61 18.18 19.68
N LEU A 29 -24.62 17.98 20.99
CA LEU A 29 -23.57 17.29 21.73
C LEU A 29 -23.45 15.83 21.31
N VAL A 30 -24.56 15.11 21.11
CA VAL A 30 -24.55 13.73 20.66
C VAL A 30 -23.97 13.61 19.24
N VAL A 31 -24.34 14.52 18.34
CA VAL A 31 -23.78 14.55 16.96
C VAL A 31 -22.27 14.86 16.98
N LEU A 32 -21.85 15.85 17.78
CA LEU A 32 -20.44 16.19 17.93
C LEU A 32 -19.64 15.02 18.51
N ALA A 33 -20.15 14.37 19.54
CA ALA A 33 -19.51 13.20 20.15
C ALA A 33 -19.38 12.04 19.15
N SER A 34 -20.42 11.76 18.36
CA SER A 34 -20.37 10.70 17.35
C SER A 34 -19.37 11.01 16.21
N ILE A 35 -19.23 12.27 15.83
CA ILE A 35 -18.20 12.69 14.83
C ILE A 35 -16.79 12.47 15.41
N ILE A 36 -16.55 12.91 16.65
CA ILE A 36 -15.23 12.75 17.31
C ILE A 36 -14.88 11.26 17.44
N VAL A 37 -15.81 10.43 17.90
CA VAL A 37 -15.60 8.98 18.00
C VAL A 37 -15.34 8.38 16.61
N GLY A 38 -16.07 8.80 15.58
CA GLY A 38 -15.85 8.38 14.21
C GLY A 38 -14.42 8.68 13.74
N PHE A 39 -13.90 9.87 13.99
CA PHE A 39 -12.52 10.23 13.64
C PHE A 39 -11.48 9.43 14.44
N MET A 40 -11.73 9.13 15.72
CA MET A 40 -10.83 8.30 16.52
C MET A 40 -10.74 6.86 16.03
N VAL A 41 -11.86 6.29 15.57
CA VAL A 41 -11.90 4.90 15.07
C VAL A 41 -11.32 4.78 13.67
N ILE A 42 -11.54 5.77 12.80
CA ILE A 42 -11.12 5.72 11.40
C ILE A 42 -9.62 5.99 11.24
N GLY A 43 -8.97 6.64 12.22
CA GLY A 43 -7.57 7.12 12.10
C GLY A 43 -7.43 8.36 11.22
N SER A 44 -6.23 8.92 11.18
CA SER A 44 -5.99 10.14 10.42
C SER A 44 -5.92 9.86 8.91
N PRO A 45 -6.42 10.76 8.04
CA PRO A 45 -6.29 10.63 6.59
C PRO A 45 -4.83 10.54 6.10
N SER A 46 -3.89 11.16 6.82
CA SER A 46 -2.46 11.10 6.53
C SER A 46 -1.87 9.73 6.77
N GLU A 47 -2.25 9.05 7.85
CA GLU A 47 -1.81 7.68 8.13
C GLU A 47 -2.29 6.69 7.08
N ARG A 48 -3.54 6.83 6.65
CA ARG A 48 -4.09 5.98 5.57
C ARG A 48 -3.39 6.21 4.24
N ARG A 49 -2.98 7.45 3.94
CA ARG A 49 -2.21 7.76 2.75
C ARG A 49 -0.82 7.11 2.81
N ALA A 50 -0.14 7.23 3.95
CA ALA A 50 1.16 6.60 4.17
C ALA A 50 1.09 5.07 4.00
N MET A 51 0.06 4.41 4.59
CA MET A 51 -0.16 2.97 4.40
C MET A 51 -0.29 2.59 2.92
N ARG A 52 -1.10 3.33 2.15
CA ARG A 52 -1.29 3.03 0.72
C ARG A 52 0.01 3.18 -0.08
N PHE A 53 0.83 4.17 0.25
CA PHE A 53 2.13 4.33 -0.41
C PHE A 53 3.08 3.18 -0.05
N ASP A 54 3.10 2.74 1.20
CA ASP A 54 3.92 1.61 1.61
C ASP A 54 3.46 0.30 0.96
N GLU A 55 2.15 0.05 0.89
CA GLU A 55 1.56 -1.09 0.16
C GLU A 55 1.91 -1.05 -1.33
N GLN A 56 1.86 0.13 -1.95
CA GLN A 56 2.24 0.32 -3.35
C GLN A 56 3.73 0.05 -3.55
N ARG A 57 4.62 0.53 -2.66
CA ARG A 57 6.06 0.25 -2.69
C ARG A 57 6.35 -1.24 -2.65
N VAL A 58 5.69 -1.99 -1.76
CA VAL A 58 5.82 -3.46 -1.70
C VAL A 58 5.38 -4.10 -3.01
N SER A 59 4.26 -3.68 -3.58
CA SER A 59 3.77 -4.17 -4.87
C SER A 59 4.75 -3.87 -6.00
N ASP A 60 5.29 -2.67 -6.04
CA ASP A 60 6.26 -2.22 -7.05
C ASP A 60 7.56 -3.01 -6.96
N LEU A 61 8.10 -3.18 -5.74
CA LEU A 61 9.31 -3.98 -5.52
C LEU A 61 9.10 -5.44 -5.93
N SER A 62 7.93 -6.01 -5.66
CA SER A 62 7.57 -7.36 -6.09
C SER A 62 7.54 -7.47 -7.62
N SER A 63 6.94 -6.49 -8.29
CA SER A 63 6.91 -6.44 -9.76
C SER A 63 8.31 -6.31 -10.36
N ILE A 64 9.14 -5.43 -9.82
CA ILE A 64 10.54 -5.25 -10.24
C ILE A 64 11.33 -6.55 -10.02
N GLN A 65 11.17 -7.21 -8.88
CA GLN A 65 11.83 -8.49 -8.60
C GLN A 65 11.46 -9.56 -9.64
N TRP A 66 10.19 -9.64 -10.03
CA TRP A 66 9.72 -10.56 -11.06
C TRP A 66 10.35 -10.27 -12.43
N GLU A 67 10.44 -9.01 -12.80
CA GLU A 67 11.05 -8.64 -14.09
C GLU A 67 12.57 -8.87 -14.10
N ILE A 68 13.27 -8.65 -12.98
CA ILE A 68 14.69 -9.02 -12.85
C ILE A 68 14.85 -10.53 -13.02
N LEU A 69 13.96 -11.33 -12.44
CA LEU A 69 13.99 -12.78 -12.58
C LEU A 69 13.74 -13.21 -14.04
N ASN A 70 12.74 -12.66 -14.72
CA ASN A 70 12.45 -12.93 -16.13
C ASN A 70 13.62 -12.54 -17.04
N TYR A 71 14.23 -11.39 -16.78
CA TYR A 71 15.42 -10.94 -17.48
C TYR A 71 16.58 -11.93 -17.33
N TRP A 72 16.83 -12.36 -16.08
CA TRP A 72 17.87 -13.34 -15.79
C TRP A 72 17.58 -14.71 -16.43
N GLN A 73 16.35 -15.21 -16.39
CA GLN A 73 15.97 -16.46 -17.04
C GLN A 73 16.21 -16.44 -18.55
N THR A 74 16.04 -15.27 -19.17
CA THR A 74 16.21 -15.07 -20.61
C THR A 74 17.67 -14.85 -20.99
N LYS A 75 18.39 -14.00 -20.25
CA LYS A 75 19.73 -13.51 -20.62
C LYS A 75 20.88 -14.12 -19.81
N GLN A 76 20.57 -14.81 -18.71
CA GLN A 76 21.53 -15.44 -17.79
C GLN A 76 22.50 -14.45 -17.11
N VAL A 77 22.16 -13.18 -17.12
CA VAL A 77 22.85 -12.09 -16.43
C VAL A 77 21.83 -11.19 -15.75
N LEU A 78 22.22 -10.54 -14.67
CA LEU A 78 21.39 -9.52 -14.04
C LEU A 78 21.38 -8.25 -14.90
N PRO A 79 20.26 -7.49 -14.91
CA PRO A 79 20.21 -6.19 -15.59
C PRO A 79 21.21 -5.23 -14.93
N ALA A 80 21.89 -4.39 -15.71
CA ALA A 80 22.82 -3.41 -15.15
C ALA A 80 22.09 -2.29 -14.40
N SER A 81 20.84 -2.01 -14.80
CA SER A 81 19.97 -1.01 -14.20
C SER A 81 18.50 -1.40 -14.37
N LEU A 82 17.60 -0.79 -13.60
CA LEU A 82 16.15 -1.01 -13.75
C LEU A 82 15.62 -0.56 -15.11
N SER A 83 16.29 0.36 -15.79
CA SER A 83 15.93 0.76 -17.16
C SER A 83 16.13 -0.34 -18.19
N ASP A 84 17.03 -1.31 -17.94
CA ASP A 84 17.27 -2.44 -18.83
C ASP A 84 16.12 -3.47 -18.81
N LEU A 85 15.22 -3.35 -17.84
CA LEU A 85 13.99 -4.15 -17.75
C LEU A 85 12.89 -3.65 -18.68
N GLN A 86 13.04 -2.43 -19.23
CA GLN A 86 12.04 -1.89 -20.15
C GLN A 86 11.97 -2.75 -21.41
N ASP A 87 10.78 -3.16 -21.73
CA ASP A 87 10.53 -4.00 -22.92
C ASP A 87 9.40 -3.37 -23.74
N GLU A 88 9.74 -2.99 -24.97
CA GLU A 88 8.78 -2.41 -25.93
C GLU A 88 7.66 -3.39 -26.31
N PHE A 89 7.89 -4.70 -26.23
CA PHE A 89 6.88 -5.70 -26.58
C PHE A 89 5.86 -5.91 -25.46
N SER A 90 6.30 -5.98 -24.21
CA SER A 90 5.41 -6.11 -23.05
C SER A 90 4.86 -4.77 -22.60
N GLY A 91 5.51 -3.66 -22.99
CA GLY A 91 5.22 -2.32 -22.51
C GLY A 91 5.59 -2.12 -21.03
N TYR A 92 6.41 -2.99 -20.45
CA TYR A 92 6.84 -2.86 -19.08
C TYR A 92 7.77 -1.65 -18.91
N VAL A 93 7.47 -0.85 -17.89
CA VAL A 93 8.31 0.24 -17.42
C VAL A 93 8.49 0.05 -15.92
N ALA A 94 9.75 0.09 -15.46
CA ALA A 94 10.03 -0.06 -14.02
C ALA A 94 9.28 1.01 -13.23
N ALA A 95 8.60 0.56 -12.19
CA ALA A 95 7.83 1.44 -11.31
C ALA A 95 8.75 2.46 -10.61
N VAL A 96 8.17 3.59 -10.25
CA VAL A 96 8.82 4.65 -9.47
C VAL A 96 8.06 4.84 -8.16
N ASP A 97 8.73 5.36 -7.14
CA ASP A 97 8.11 5.64 -5.84
C ASP A 97 6.88 6.55 -6.01
N PRO A 98 5.70 6.16 -5.51
CA PRO A 98 4.45 6.87 -5.75
C PRO A 98 4.36 8.22 -5.03
N GLU A 99 5.24 8.47 -4.05
CA GLU A 99 5.27 9.73 -3.29
C GLU A 99 6.31 10.70 -3.83
N THR A 100 7.51 10.20 -4.17
CA THR A 100 8.62 11.05 -4.63
C THR A 100 8.74 11.10 -6.15
N GLY A 101 8.26 10.09 -6.87
CA GLY A 101 8.46 9.93 -8.31
C GLY A 101 9.88 9.49 -8.70
N GLU A 102 10.72 9.14 -7.72
CA GLU A 102 12.09 8.67 -7.96
C GLU A 102 12.11 7.17 -8.24
N ALA A 103 13.11 6.71 -9.00
CA ALA A 103 13.31 5.30 -9.23
C ALA A 103 13.75 4.59 -7.93
N TYR A 104 13.32 3.35 -7.76
CA TYR A 104 13.79 2.51 -6.66
C TYR A 104 15.29 2.23 -6.78
N GLU A 105 15.96 2.12 -5.63
CA GLU A 105 17.38 1.82 -5.61
C GLU A 105 17.60 0.33 -5.94
N TYR A 106 18.51 0.08 -6.88
CA TYR A 106 18.89 -1.26 -7.31
C TYR A 106 20.41 -1.39 -7.32
N SER A 107 20.93 -2.49 -6.80
CA SER A 107 22.36 -2.79 -6.84
C SER A 107 22.63 -4.27 -7.02
N ILE A 108 23.65 -4.60 -7.82
CA ILE A 108 24.13 -5.97 -8.01
C ILE A 108 25.15 -6.27 -6.92
N LYS A 109 24.91 -7.34 -6.16
CA LYS A 109 25.82 -7.82 -5.09
C LYS A 109 26.62 -9.05 -5.52
N GLY A 110 26.18 -9.76 -6.55
CA GLY A 110 26.86 -10.93 -7.08
C GLY A 110 26.23 -11.42 -8.37
N PRO A 111 26.71 -12.52 -8.96
CA PRO A 111 26.23 -13.01 -10.28
C PRO A 111 24.74 -13.36 -10.30
N LYS A 112 24.18 -13.71 -9.15
CA LYS A 112 22.76 -14.05 -8.95
C LYS A 112 22.15 -13.35 -7.74
N VAL A 113 22.87 -12.35 -7.19
CA VAL A 113 22.47 -11.64 -5.98
C VAL A 113 22.29 -10.17 -6.31
N PHE A 114 21.14 -9.64 -5.98
CA PHE A 114 20.81 -8.22 -6.13
C PHE A 114 20.12 -7.69 -4.89
N GLU A 115 20.08 -6.40 -4.76
CA GLU A 115 19.44 -5.69 -3.67
C GLU A 115 18.50 -4.63 -4.23
N LEU A 116 17.30 -4.57 -3.66
CA LEU A 116 16.30 -3.54 -3.92
C LEU A 116 16.04 -2.77 -2.63
N CYS A 117 16.04 -1.43 -2.69
CA CYS A 117 15.76 -0.61 -1.52
C CYS A 117 14.62 0.36 -1.78
N ALA A 118 13.82 0.61 -0.73
CA ALA A 118 12.78 1.63 -0.70
C ALA A 118 12.74 2.31 0.68
N THR A 119 12.13 3.49 0.75
CA THR A 119 11.92 4.21 2.01
C THR A 119 10.45 4.12 2.39
N PHE A 120 10.16 3.51 3.53
CA PHE A 120 8.81 3.29 4.04
C PHE A 120 8.46 4.33 5.12
N ALA A 121 7.22 4.76 5.14
CA ALA A 121 6.74 5.74 6.11
C ALA A 121 6.44 5.08 7.46
N ARG A 122 6.14 3.79 7.50
CA ARG A 122 5.69 3.04 8.69
C ARG A 122 6.35 1.68 8.79
N ASP A 123 6.24 1.08 9.97
CA ASP A 123 6.54 -0.33 10.15
C ASP A 123 5.47 -1.16 9.45
N GLY A 124 5.88 -1.91 8.44
CA GLY A 124 5.07 -2.90 7.76
C GLY A 124 5.12 -4.20 8.55
N ALA A 125 4.48 -4.24 9.72
CA ALA A 125 4.23 -5.50 10.37
C ALA A 125 3.25 -6.28 9.49
N VAL A 126 3.68 -7.42 8.99
CA VAL A 126 2.74 -8.44 8.48
C VAL A 126 1.79 -8.71 9.64
N GLY A 127 0.54 -8.27 9.50
CA GLY A 127 -0.46 -8.48 10.54
C GLY A 127 -0.51 -9.97 10.90
N ASP A 128 -0.71 -10.27 12.16
CA ASP A 128 -0.76 -11.64 12.71
C ASP A 128 -1.74 -12.54 11.92
N ASP A 129 -2.77 -11.95 11.33
CA ASP A 129 -3.76 -12.61 10.47
C ASP A 129 -3.22 -13.00 9.07
N SER A 130 -2.11 -12.40 8.64
CA SER A 130 -1.51 -12.63 7.33
C SER A 130 -0.42 -13.71 7.36
N ARG A 131 0.09 -14.08 8.52
CA ARG A 131 1.19 -15.06 8.67
C ARG A 131 0.88 -16.43 8.06
N GLU A 132 -0.37 -16.91 8.19
CA GLU A 132 -0.77 -18.22 7.63
C GLU A 132 -0.74 -18.23 6.10
N VAL A 133 -0.98 -17.07 5.45
CA VAL A 133 -0.95 -16.95 3.99
C VAL A 133 0.50 -16.84 3.48
N TYR A 134 1.40 -16.26 4.27
CA TYR A 134 2.79 -16.04 3.88
C TYR A 134 3.71 -17.25 4.07
N GLU A 135 3.34 -18.21 4.92
CA GLU A 135 4.11 -19.48 5.05
C GLU A 135 4.12 -20.29 3.75
N GLN A 136 3.16 -20.06 2.85
CA GLN A 136 3.10 -20.71 1.54
C GLN A 136 3.92 -19.99 0.47
N TRP A 137 4.34 -18.74 0.71
CA TRP A 137 5.21 -17.97 -0.19
C TRP A 137 6.66 -18.10 0.31
N SER A 138 7.57 -18.32 -0.60
CA SER A 138 9.00 -18.42 -0.25
C SER A 138 9.42 -17.19 0.54
N MET A 139 10.23 -17.35 1.60
CA MET A 139 10.77 -16.22 2.39
C MET A 139 11.42 -15.13 1.55
N ASN A 140 11.82 -15.45 0.31
CA ASN A 140 12.37 -14.50 -0.65
C ASN A 140 11.33 -13.56 -1.30
N ASP A 141 10.05 -13.79 -1.09
CA ASP A 141 8.97 -12.99 -1.70
C ASP A 141 8.33 -12.02 -0.71
N VAL A 142 8.73 -12.05 0.56
CA VAL A 142 8.19 -11.19 1.61
C VAL A 142 9.04 -9.92 1.74
N PHE A 143 8.39 -8.76 1.69
CA PHE A 143 8.99 -7.44 1.91
C PHE A 143 8.63 -6.91 3.31
N GLU A 144 9.08 -7.61 4.36
CA GLU A 144 8.96 -7.10 5.73
C GLU A 144 9.87 -5.88 5.89
N HIS A 145 9.32 -4.78 6.38
CA HIS A 145 10.06 -3.55 6.51
C HIS A 145 9.72 -2.79 7.80
N GLY A 146 10.70 -2.06 8.32
CA GLY A 146 10.50 -1.03 9.32
C GLY A 146 10.25 0.33 8.66
N ALA A 147 9.95 1.34 9.47
CA ALA A 147 9.94 2.72 9.01
C ALA A 147 11.37 3.16 8.61
N GLY A 148 11.47 3.89 7.52
CA GLY A 148 12.73 4.36 6.96
C GLY A 148 13.22 3.56 5.77
N ARG A 149 14.48 3.77 5.39
CA ARG A 149 15.10 3.09 4.25
C ARG A 149 15.36 1.62 4.60
N THR A 150 14.75 0.72 3.85
CA THR A 150 14.93 -0.73 3.98
C THR A 150 15.42 -1.32 2.67
N CYS A 151 16.38 -2.22 2.73
CA CYS A 151 16.96 -2.90 1.59
C CYS A 151 16.73 -4.40 1.69
N PHE A 152 16.37 -5.01 0.58
CA PHE A 152 16.04 -6.42 0.45
C PHE A 152 17.05 -7.08 -0.48
N GLU A 153 17.94 -7.88 0.09
CA GLU A 153 18.84 -8.71 -0.70
C GLU A 153 18.09 -9.95 -1.20
N ARG A 154 18.24 -10.26 -2.48
CA ARG A 154 17.58 -11.37 -3.16
C ARG A 154 18.60 -12.22 -3.90
N THR A 155 18.47 -13.52 -3.75
CA THR A 155 19.29 -14.50 -4.45
C THR A 155 18.44 -15.30 -5.41
N ILE A 156 18.81 -15.37 -6.68
CA ILE A 156 18.12 -16.16 -7.69
C ILE A 156 18.51 -17.63 -7.52
N ASP A 157 17.54 -18.44 -7.13
CA ASP A 157 17.67 -19.88 -7.11
C ASP A 157 17.43 -20.46 -8.50
N SER A 158 18.49 -20.93 -9.15
CA SER A 158 18.43 -21.50 -10.50
C SER A 158 17.77 -22.88 -10.57
N GLU A 159 17.55 -23.57 -9.45
CA GLU A 159 16.79 -24.82 -9.41
C GLU A 159 15.29 -24.53 -9.43
N LYS A 160 14.87 -23.51 -8.66
CA LYS A 160 13.46 -23.05 -8.62
C LYS A 160 13.09 -22.29 -9.90
N TYR A 161 14.01 -21.50 -10.44
CA TYR A 161 13.82 -20.65 -11.63
C TYR A 161 14.84 -20.98 -12.72
N PRO A 162 14.69 -22.10 -13.43
CA PRO A 162 15.64 -22.48 -14.45
C PRO A 162 15.62 -21.49 -15.63
N PRO A 163 16.76 -21.35 -16.34
CA PRO A 163 16.82 -20.60 -17.59
C PRO A 163 15.81 -21.08 -18.62
N TYR A 164 15.26 -20.15 -19.39
CA TYR A 164 14.43 -20.55 -20.52
C TYR A 164 15.28 -21.27 -21.57
N THR A 165 14.95 -22.52 -21.88
CA THR A 165 15.58 -23.26 -22.98
C THR A 165 15.16 -22.64 -24.30
N LYS A 166 16.13 -22.10 -25.06
CA LYS A 166 15.87 -21.70 -26.45
C LYS A 166 15.66 -23.00 -27.27
N PHE A 167 14.45 -23.17 -27.76
CA PHE A 167 14.17 -24.19 -28.79
C PHE A 167 14.65 -23.71 -30.14
#